data_307be5cfe80c458c1446b606a97761d6
#
_entry.id   307be5cfe80c458c1446b606a97761d6
#
_cell.length_a   1.000
_cell.length_b   1.000
_cell.length_c   1.000
_cell.angle_alpha   90.00
_cell.angle_beta   90.00
_cell.angle_gamma   90.00
#
_symmetry.space_group_name_H-M   'P 1'
#
loop_
_entity.id
_entity.type
_entity.pdbx_description
1 polymer ?
#
loop_
_entity_poly.entity_id
_entity_poly.type
_entity_poly.pdbx_seq_one_letter_code
_entity_poly.pdbx_strand_id
1 'polypeptide(L)'
;MCSNIKINQLKFVIDMKTMKLWRIAFMMLTAFSIASCGSDEPRYADPEAHEKTVQLNEQYGPLMVGTWHYENISDTQCYFERLTFQADGTLTGMRKWQTRKPVTIDGKEQHTDWEDVELSGTFTGTWQLRYWSPEGNSGEKRNCLQLTATYDDAGRDYMAYSCALTFAYADATTLRIQGYYVKAPDGWINYQRGPSEPSF
;
A
#
# COMPACT_ATOMS: atom_id res chain seq x y z
N MET A 1 -8.51 -37.05 -27.77
CA MET A 1 -7.36 -36.61 -26.94
C MET A 1 -6.65 -35.36 -27.50
N CYS A 2 -7.25 -34.62 -28.43
CA CYS A 2 -6.62 -33.43 -29.07
C CYS A 2 -7.20 -32.06 -28.65
N SER A 3 -8.16 -32.03 -27.73
CA SER A 3 -8.84 -30.76 -27.37
C SER A 3 -8.15 -29.97 -26.26
N ASN A 4 -7.36 -30.61 -25.36
CA ASN A 4 -6.76 -29.96 -24.21
C ASN A 4 -5.46 -29.21 -24.52
N ILE A 5 -4.79 -29.48 -25.62
CA ILE A 5 -3.51 -28.82 -25.97
C ILE A 5 -3.75 -27.39 -26.51
N LYS A 6 -4.85 -27.16 -27.21
CA LYS A 6 -5.18 -25.84 -27.77
C LYS A 6 -5.58 -24.82 -26.68
N ILE A 7 -6.22 -25.27 -25.60
CA ILE A 7 -6.66 -24.40 -24.53
C ILE A 7 -5.45 -23.87 -23.68
N ASN A 8 -4.45 -24.73 -23.44
CA ASN A 8 -3.25 -24.33 -22.74
C ASN A 8 -2.35 -23.38 -23.53
N GLN A 9 -2.28 -23.56 -24.85
CA GLN A 9 -1.55 -22.63 -25.74
C GLN A 9 -2.24 -21.26 -25.79
N LEU A 10 -3.56 -21.22 -25.79
CA LEU A 10 -4.33 -19.98 -25.83
C LEU A 10 -4.20 -19.19 -24.51
N LYS A 11 -4.22 -19.88 -23.36
CA LYS A 11 -3.97 -19.25 -22.04
C LYS A 11 -2.56 -18.67 -21.96
N PHE A 12 -1.54 -19.40 -22.41
CA PHE A 12 -0.16 -18.93 -22.39
C PHE A 12 0.08 -17.71 -23.30
N VAL A 13 -0.58 -17.65 -24.45
CA VAL A 13 -0.49 -16.50 -25.37
C VAL A 13 -1.25 -15.29 -24.85
N ILE A 14 -2.36 -15.49 -24.12
CA ILE A 14 -3.11 -14.41 -23.47
C ILE A 14 -2.29 -13.82 -22.31
N ASP A 15 -1.64 -14.65 -21.49
CA ASP A 15 -0.78 -14.18 -20.40
C ASP A 15 0.44 -13.39 -20.90
N MET A 16 1.05 -13.82 -22.02
CA MET A 16 2.18 -13.05 -22.60
C MET A 16 1.74 -11.73 -23.24
N LYS A 17 0.54 -11.65 -23.80
CA LYS A 17 0.00 -10.39 -24.35
C LYS A 17 -0.40 -9.42 -23.24
N THR A 18 -0.99 -9.90 -22.16
CA THR A 18 -1.33 -9.09 -20.98
C THR A 18 -0.07 -8.56 -20.30
N MET A 19 0.99 -9.36 -20.14
CA MET A 19 2.26 -8.89 -19.59
C MET A 19 2.94 -7.83 -20.47
N LYS A 20 2.83 -7.90 -21.80
CA LYS A 20 3.36 -6.87 -22.70
C LYS A 20 2.53 -5.58 -22.68
N LEU A 21 1.21 -5.67 -22.58
CA LEU A 21 0.32 -4.52 -22.40
C LEU A 21 0.54 -3.83 -21.04
N TRP A 22 0.83 -4.59 -20.00
CA TRP A 22 1.16 -4.06 -18.68
C TRP A 22 2.46 -3.26 -18.67
N ARG A 23 3.52 -3.74 -19.37
CA ARG A 23 4.77 -2.99 -19.53
C ARG A 23 4.56 -1.66 -20.27
N ILE A 24 3.67 -1.63 -21.25
CA ILE A 24 3.33 -0.42 -22.01
C ILE A 24 2.49 0.54 -21.16
N ALA A 25 1.53 0.06 -20.39
CA ALA A 25 0.69 0.89 -19.50
C ALA A 25 1.53 1.54 -18.38
N PHE A 26 2.48 0.81 -17.79
CA PHE A 26 3.38 1.34 -16.75
C PHE A 26 4.36 2.39 -17.34
N MET A 27 4.85 2.20 -18.58
CA MET A 27 5.65 3.22 -19.27
C MET A 27 4.84 4.48 -19.61
N MET A 28 3.53 4.37 -19.88
CA MET A 28 2.71 5.55 -20.18
C MET A 28 2.38 6.38 -18.94
N LEU A 29 2.28 5.79 -17.74
CA LEU A 29 1.98 6.53 -16.52
C LEU A 29 3.15 7.43 -16.08
N THR A 30 4.39 7.07 -16.41
CA THR A 30 5.58 7.93 -16.18
C THR A 30 5.73 9.03 -17.24
N ALA A 31 5.08 8.90 -18.41
CA ALA A 31 5.20 9.84 -19.52
C ALA A 31 4.23 11.03 -19.44
N PHE A 32 3.14 10.96 -18.69
CA PHE A 32 2.14 12.04 -18.61
C PHE A 32 2.54 13.26 -17.78
N SER A 33 3.64 13.20 -17.05
CA SER A 33 4.18 14.37 -16.34
C SER A 33 5.12 15.27 -17.19
N ILE A 34 5.25 15.03 -18.52
CA ILE A 34 6.28 15.67 -19.35
C ILE A 34 5.68 16.50 -20.50
N ALA A 35 4.42 16.86 -20.47
CA ALA A 35 3.83 17.73 -21.49
C ALA A 35 3.89 19.20 -21.08
N SER A 36 5.10 19.78 -20.98
CA SER A 36 5.28 21.23 -21.00
C SER A 36 6.52 21.59 -21.82
N CYS A 37 6.28 22.10 -23.01
CA CYS A 37 7.10 22.91 -23.90
C CYS A 37 8.63 22.89 -23.76
N GLY A 38 9.29 22.49 -24.86
CA GLY A 38 10.71 22.79 -25.13
C GLY A 38 11.51 21.52 -25.44
N SER A 39 12.32 21.59 -26.47
CA SER A 39 13.19 20.55 -27.02
C SER A 39 14.37 20.14 -26.13
N ASP A 40 14.25 20.22 -24.82
CA ASP A 40 15.28 19.81 -23.89
C ASP A 40 14.81 18.59 -23.08
N GLU A 41 15.70 17.65 -22.82
CA GLU A 41 15.49 16.54 -21.92
C GLU A 41 14.90 17.02 -20.58
N PRO A 42 13.91 16.33 -20.01
CA PRO A 42 13.28 16.76 -18.77
C PRO A 42 14.35 16.89 -17.67
N ARG A 43 14.59 18.12 -17.21
CA ARG A 43 15.52 18.39 -16.11
C ARG A 43 14.80 18.11 -14.78
N TYR A 44 15.10 17.00 -14.18
CA TYR A 44 14.65 16.70 -12.83
C TYR A 44 15.43 17.55 -11.82
N ALA A 45 14.74 18.10 -10.83
CA ALA A 45 15.37 18.84 -9.73
C ALA A 45 16.36 17.95 -8.94
N ASP A 46 16.15 16.64 -8.97
CA ASP A 46 16.99 15.62 -8.35
C ASP A 46 17.05 14.40 -9.26
N PRO A 47 18.03 14.35 -10.19
CA PRO A 47 18.17 13.25 -11.14
C PRO A 47 18.43 11.90 -10.46
N GLU A 48 19.22 11.87 -9.38
CA GLU A 48 19.51 10.64 -8.64
C GLU A 48 18.26 10.06 -7.98
N ALA A 49 17.46 10.90 -7.34
CA ALA A 49 16.21 10.45 -6.74
C ALA A 49 15.19 9.99 -7.78
N HIS A 50 15.19 10.61 -8.96
CA HIS A 50 14.37 10.19 -10.09
C HIS A 50 14.79 8.81 -10.58
N GLU A 51 16.07 8.59 -10.86
CA GLU A 51 16.59 7.30 -11.32
C GLU A 51 16.30 6.17 -10.33
N LYS A 52 16.57 6.39 -9.05
CA LYS A 52 16.26 5.43 -7.99
C LYS A 52 14.75 5.14 -7.88
N THR A 53 13.90 6.15 -8.09
CA THR A 53 12.44 5.98 -8.14
C THR A 53 12.01 5.10 -9.32
N VAL A 54 12.61 5.28 -10.50
CA VAL A 54 12.34 4.43 -11.67
C VAL A 54 12.74 3.00 -11.38
N GLN A 55 13.97 2.76 -10.91
CA GLN A 55 14.47 1.42 -10.54
C GLN A 55 13.57 0.74 -9.49
N LEU A 56 13.14 1.49 -8.47
CA LEU A 56 12.25 0.99 -7.43
C LEU A 56 10.90 0.53 -7.99
N ASN A 57 10.31 1.32 -8.91
CA ASN A 57 9.05 0.97 -9.56
C ASN A 57 9.19 -0.20 -10.55
N GLU A 58 10.29 -0.30 -11.27
CA GLU A 58 10.57 -1.44 -12.15
C GLU A 58 10.70 -2.74 -11.35
N GLN A 59 11.38 -2.69 -10.22
CA GLN A 59 11.64 -3.85 -9.37
C GLN A 59 10.40 -4.29 -8.59
N TYR A 60 9.71 -3.36 -7.94
CA TYR A 60 8.66 -3.67 -6.97
C TYR A 60 7.24 -3.31 -7.43
N GLY A 61 7.08 -2.40 -8.39
CA GLY A 61 5.76 -1.98 -8.84
C GLY A 61 4.83 -3.15 -9.21
N PRO A 62 5.26 -4.12 -10.03
CA PRO A 62 4.44 -5.29 -10.36
C PRO A 62 4.13 -6.18 -9.16
N LEU A 63 5.03 -6.23 -8.17
CA LEU A 63 4.86 -7.02 -6.94
C LEU A 63 3.90 -6.35 -5.96
N MET A 64 3.82 -5.01 -5.96
CA MET A 64 2.89 -4.26 -5.12
C MET A 64 1.44 -4.48 -5.50
N VAL A 65 1.15 -4.63 -6.80
CA VAL A 65 -0.21 -4.76 -7.31
C VAL A 65 -0.91 -6.00 -6.75
N GLY A 66 -2.10 -5.79 -6.18
CA GLY A 66 -2.90 -6.82 -5.54
C GLY A 66 -3.40 -6.41 -4.17
N THR A 67 -3.97 -7.37 -3.45
CA THR A 67 -4.53 -7.15 -2.12
C THR A 67 -3.58 -7.66 -1.05
N TRP A 68 -3.42 -6.88 -0.01
CA TRP A 68 -2.56 -7.10 1.14
C TRP A 68 -3.34 -6.86 2.42
N HIS A 69 -3.11 -7.67 3.43
CA HIS A 69 -3.76 -7.50 4.73
C HIS A 69 -2.77 -7.67 5.89
N TYR A 70 -3.10 -7.03 6.98
CA TYR A 70 -2.39 -7.13 8.25
C TYR A 70 -3.40 -7.16 9.39
N GLU A 71 -3.18 -8.03 10.35
CA GLU A 71 -3.99 -8.13 11.56
C GLU A 71 -3.08 -8.17 12.79
N ASN A 72 -3.47 -7.46 13.83
CA ASN A 72 -2.82 -7.49 15.13
C ASN A 72 -3.87 -7.49 16.24
N ILE A 73 -3.88 -8.52 17.05
CA ILE A 73 -4.82 -8.70 18.17
C ILE A 73 -4.02 -8.77 19.46
N SER A 74 -4.40 -7.94 20.42
CA SER A 74 -3.87 -7.92 21.78
C SER A 74 -5.00 -7.81 22.79
N ASP A 75 -4.67 -7.84 24.08
CA ASP A 75 -5.68 -7.71 25.16
C ASP A 75 -6.41 -6.37 25.14
N THR A 76 -5.82 -5.33 24.57
CA THR A 76 -6.37 -3.96 24.60
C THR A 76 -6.64 -3.37 23.23
N GLN A 77 -6.24 -4.05 22.17
CA GLN A 77 -6.35 -3.55 20.79
C GLN A 77 -6.57 -4.68 19.81
N CYS A 78 -7.55 -4.51 18.93
CA CYS A 78 -7.74 -5.32 17.73
C CYS A 78 -7.62 -4.40 16.51
N TYR A 79 -6.68 -4.69 15.63
CA TYR A 79 -6.42 -3.91 14.42
C TYR A 79 -6.37 -4.83 13.21
N PHE A 80 -7.12 -4.48 12.20
CA PHE A 80 -7.08 -5.10 10.88
C PHE A 80 -7.01 -4.03 9.81
N GLU A 81 -6.20 -4.25 8.80
CA GLU A 81 -6.15 -3.40 7.63
C GLU A 81 -5.97 -4.23 6.37
N ARG A 82 -6.73 -3.88 5.34
CA ARG A 82 -6.63 -4.43 3.99
C ARG A 82 -6.38 -3.29 3.00
N LEU A 83 -5.34 -3.42 2.18
CA LEU A 83 -4.94 -2.48 1.15
C LEU A 83 -4.96 -3.20 -0.20
N THR A 84 -5.58 -2.60 -1.20
CA THR A 84 -5.56 -3.10 -2.58
C THR A 84 -4.94 -2.05 -3.47
N PHE A 85 -3.78 -2.37 -4.02
CA PHE A 85 -3.02 -1.54 -4.93
C PHE A 85 -3.33 -1.93 -6.37
N GLN A 86 -3.78 -0.97 -7.18
CA GLN A 86 -4.04 -1.15 -8.60
C GLN A 86 -2.84 -0.71 -9.44
N ALA A 87 -2.71 -1.25 -10.64
CA ALA A 87 -1.62 -0.93 -11.55
C ALA A 87 -1.60 0.52 -12.04
N ASP A 88 -2.74 1.18 -12.02
CA ASP A 88 -2.90 2.57 -12.42
C ASP A 88 -2.54 3.57 -11.30
N GLY A 89 -2.05 3.07 -10.16
CA GLY A 89 -1.70 3.89 -9.01
C GLY A 89 -2.87 4.19 -8.08
N THR A 90 -4.05 3.62 -8.32
CA THR A 90 -5.17 3.75 -7.40
C THR A 90 -5.03 2.80 -6.21
N LEU A 91 -5.55 3.23 -5.06
CA LEU A 91 -5.59 2.50 -3.81
C LEU A 91 -7.03 2.41 -3.31
N THR A 92 -7.44 1.23 -2.90
CA THR A 92 -8.62 1.05 -2.05
C THR A 92 -8.22 0.33 -0.78
N GLY A 93 -8.89 0.63 0.32
CA GLY A 93 -8.57 -0.02 1.57
C GLY A 93 -9.74 -0.08 2.54
N MET A 94 -9.57 -0.89 3.56
CA MET A 94 -10.47 -1.00 4.70
C MET A 94 -9.67 -1.17 5.96
N ARG A 95 -10.06 -0.48 7.00
CA ARG A 95 -9.50 -0.59 8.35
C ARG A 95 -10.61 -0.87 9.34
N LYS A 96 -10.38 -1.82 10.22
CA LYS A 96 -11.18 -2.05 11.43
C LYS A 96 -10.23 -1.96 12.62
N TRP A 97 -10.54 -1.07 13.55
CA TRP A 97 -9.71 -0.83 14.72
C TRP A 97 -10.58 -0.66 15.94
N GLN A 98 -10.37 -1.53 16.91
CA GLN A 98 -11.09 -1.52 18.19
C GLN A 98 -10.08 -1.43 19.32
N THR A 99 -10.46 -0.74 20.38
CA THR A 99 -9.67 -0.63 21.61
C THR A 99 -10.57 -0.87 22.81
N ARG A 100 -9.95 -1.31 23.92
CA ARG A 100 -10.56 -1.37 25.25
C ARG A 100 -9.54 -0.98 26.31
N LYS A 101 -10.02 -0.53 27.45
CA LYS A 101 -9.17 -0.06 28.55
C LYS A 101 -9.14 -1.06 29.69
N PRO A 102 -7.99 -1.31 30.32
CA PRO A 102 -7.96 -2.04 31.56
C PRO A 102 -8.65 -1.21 32.66
N VAL A 103 -9.47 -1.85 33.48
CA VAL A 103 -10.18 -1.26 34.61
C VAL A 103 -10.06 -2.19 35.83
N THR A 104 -10.05 -1.65 37.03
CA THR A 104 -10.08 -2.44 38.27
C THR A 104 -11.45 -2.33 38.90
N ILE A 105 -12.18 -3.44 38.98
CA ILE A 105 -13.47 -3.53 39.63
C ILE A 105 -13.36 -4.54 40.77
N ASP A 106 -13.71 -4.11 42.00
CA ASP A 106 -13.62 -4.93 43.21
C ASP A 106 -12.22 -5.57 43.42
N GLY A 107 -11.15 -4.80 43.12
CA GLY A 107 -9.77 -5.25 43.25
C GLY A 107 -9.30 -6.26 42.20
N LYS A 108 -10.11 -6.55 41.18
CA LYS A 108 -9.77 -7.43 40.05
C LYS A 108 -9.56 -6.62 38.79
N GLU A 109 -8.52 -6.96 38.05
CA GLU A 109 -8.29 -6.39 36.71
C GLU A 109 -9.33 -6.97 35.74
N GLN A 110 -9.98 -6.09 35.02
CA GLN A 110 -10.95 -6.36 33.95
C GLN A 110 -10.69 -5.41 32.79
N HIS A 111 -11.48 -5.52 31.73
CA HIS A 111 -11.43 -4.58 30.60
C HIS A 111 -12.83 -4.01 30.33
N THR A 112 -12.88 -2.79 29.82
CA THR A 112 -14.12 -2.23 29.24
C THR A 112 -14.57 -3.06 28.05
N ASP A 113 -15.78 -2.81 27.55
CA ASP A 113 -16.21 -3.32 26.25
C ASP A 113 -15.31 -2.78 25.14
N TRP A 114 -15.28 -3.47 24.00
CA TRP A 114 -14.59 -3.03 22.81
C TRP A 114 -15.28 -1.81 22.20
N GLU A 115 -14.51 -0.78 21.87
CA GLU A 115 -14.98 0.44 21.24
C GLU A 115 -14.28 0.61 19.89
N ASP A 116 -15.05 0.91 18.84
CA ASP A 116 -14.50 1.23 17.54
C ASP A 116 -13.71 2.55 17.59
N VAL A 117 -12.51 2.53 17.04
CA VAL A 117 -11.71 3.75 16.84
C VAL A 117 -12.25 4.47 15.60
N GLU A 118 -12.36 5.79 15.68
CA GLU A 118 -12.87 6.66 14.62
C GLU A 118 -12.14 6.49 13.27
N LEU A 119 -10.88 5.98 13.29
CA LEU A 119 -10.10 5.66 12.10
C LEU A 119 -10.50 4.35 11.39
N SER A 120 -11.55 3.67 11.86
CA SER A 120 -12.13 2.49 11.16
C SER A 120 -12.98 2.94 9.97
N GLY A 121 -12.98 2.18 8.88
CA GLY A 121 -13.80 2.44 7.68
C GLY A 121 -13.10 2.05 6.38
N THR A 122 -13.81 2.22 5.28
CA THR A 122 -13.28 2.09 3.92
C THR A 122 -12.73 3.41 3.41
N PHE A 123 -11.74 3.34 2.53
CA PHE A 123 -11.10 4.51 1.96
C PHE A 123 -10.59 4.24 0.54
N THR A 124 -10.49 5.30 -0.24
CA THR A 124 -9.97 5.29 -1.61
C THR A 124 -8.91 6.37 -1.78
N GLY A 125 -7.99 6.14 -2.72
CA GLY A 125 -6.92 7.10 -2.95
C GLY A 125 -5.90 6.65 -3.98
N THR A 126 -4.66 7.08 -3.78
CA THR A 126 -3.54 6.79 -4.68
C THR A 126 -2.32 6.29 -3.91
N TRP A 127 -1.48 5.56 -4.61
CA TRP A 127 -0.20 5.07 -4.11
C TRP A 127 0.90 5.23 -5.16
N GLN A 128 2.14 5.37 -4.68
CA GLN A 128 3.32 5.32 -5.51
C GLN A 128 4.57 4.93 -4.71
N LEU A 129 5.49 4.23 -5.35
CA LEU A 129 6.82 4.01 -4.80
C LEU A 129 7.73 5.17 -5.21
N ARG A 130 8.49 5.72 -4.26
CA ARG A 130 9.42 6.83 -4.49
C ARG A 130 10.69 6.68 -3.65
N TYR A 131 11.80 7.10 -4.21
CA TYR A 131 13.00 7.38 -3.42
C TYR A 131 12.92 8.82 -2.91
N TRP A 132 12.55 8.99 -1.65
CA TRP A 132 12.14 10.27 -1.08
C TRP A 132 12.52 10.39 0.39
N SER A 133 12.54 11.62 0.92
CA SER A 133 12.64 11.89 2.36
C SER A 133 11.23 12.08 2.95
N PRO A 134 10.74 11.15 3.80
CA PRO A 134 9.44 11.31 4.47
C PRO A 134 9.40 12.50 5.43
N GLU A 135 10.57 12.94 5.92
CA GLU A 135 10.71 14.10 6.80
C GLU A 135 10.81 15.44 6.07
N GLY A 136 10.64 15.42 4.73
CA GLY A 136 10.76 16.62 3.90
C GLY A 136 12.17 16.85 3.34
N ASN A 137 12.46 18.08 2.91
CA ASN A 137 13.67 18.39 2.13
C ASN A 137 15.00 18.24 2.90
N SER A 138 14.97 18.19 4.21
CA SER A 138 16.16 18.08 5.08
C SER A 138 16.43 16.68 5.61
N GLY A 139 15.52 15.73 5.35
CA GLY A 139 15.64 14.36 5.82
C GLY A 139 16.43 13.45 4.88
N GLU A 140 16.85 12.30 5.39
CA GLU A 140 17.49 11.27 4.59
C GLU A 140 16.52 10.64 3.60
N LYS A 141 16.93 10.56 2.33
CA LYS A 141 16.13 9.89 1.29
C LYS A 141 16.24 8.39 1.41
N ARG A 142 15.11 7.72 1.25
CA ARG A 142 14.99 6.26 1.31
C ARG A 142 13.85 5.76 0.43
N ASN A 143 13.77 4.45 0.24
CA ASN A 143 12.65 3.86 -0.44
C ASN A 143 11.37 4.09 0.38
N CYS A 144 10.35 4.68 -0.25
CA CYS A 144 9.10 5.03 0.38
C CYS A 144 7.90 4.52 -0.43
N LEU A 145 6.87 4.08 0.29
CA LEU A 145 5.51 3.94 -0.20
C LEU A 145 4.74 5.21 0.19
N GLN A 146 4.43 6.05 -0.78
CA GLN A 146 3.59 7.21 -0.57
C GLN A 146 2.13 6.82 -0.74
N LEU A 147 1.31 7.18 0.24
CA LEU A 147 -0.12 6.94 0.28
C LEU A 147 -0.86 8.27 0.47
N THR A 148 -1.89 8.48 -0.33
CA THR A 148 -2.84 9.59 -0.19
C THR A 148 -4.23 9.01 -0.36
N ALA A 149 -5.03 8.95 0.70
CA ALA A 149 -6.35 8.35 0.67
C ALA A 149 -7.31 9.07 1.61
N THR A 150 -8.59 9.15 1.20
CA THR A 150 -9.69 9.69 1.98
C THR A 150 -10.68 8.60 2.32
N TYR A 151 -11.34 8.71 3.48
CA TYR A 151 -12.44 7.83 3.81
C TYR A 151 -13.61 8.03 2.83
N ASP A 152 -14.30 6.93 2.52
CA ASP A 152 -15.49 6.95 1.64
C ASP A 152 -16.71 7.54 2.34
N ASP A 153 -16.65 7.70 3.66
CA ASP A 153 -17.69 8.30 4.47
C ASP A 153 -17.66 9.84 4.34
N ALA A 154 -18.68 10.42 3.74
CA ALA A 154 -18.80 11.84 3.43
C ALA A 154 -18.83 12.78 4.67
N GLY A 155 -18.89 12.25 5.87
CA GLY A 155 -18.89 13.03 7.14
C GLY A 155 -17.52 13.18 7.79
N ARG A 156 -16.45 12.66 7.19
CA ARG A 156 -15.12 12.71 7.81
C ARG A 156 -14.27 13.85 7.30
N ASP A 157 -13.77 14.65 8.23
CA ASP A 157 -12.93 15.83 7.93
C ASP A 157 -11.42 15.51 7.83
N TYR A 158 -11.02 14.24 7.97
CA TYR A 158 -9.62 13.84 7.94
C TYR A 158 -9.34 12.69 6.97
N MET A 159 -8.09 12.62 6.51
CA MET A 159 -7.63 11.63 5.54
C MET A 159 -7.31 10.29 6.22
N ALA A 160 -7.59 9.19 5.51
CA ALA A 160 -7.13 7.85 5.91
C ALA A 160 -5.60 7.74 5.83
N TYR A 161 -5.00 8.35 4.81
CA TYR A 161 -3.55 8.46 4.62
C TYR A 161 -3.17 9.79 3.97
N SER A 162 -2.09 10.40 4.46
CA SER A 162 -1.36 11.50 3.83
C SER A 162 0.11 11.41 4.25
N CYS A 163 0.80 10.36 3.80
CA CYS A 163 2.13 10.06 4.31
C CYS A 163 3.01 9.33 3.29
N ALA A 164 4.31 9.35 3.56
CA ALA A 164 5.30 8.49 2.91
C ALA A 164 5.85 7.53 3.98
N LEU A 165 5.58 6.25 3.82
CA LEU A 165 6.05 5.19 4.72
C LEU A 165 7.36 4.63 4.19
N THR A 166 8.32 4.36 5.07
CA THR A 166 9.53 3.65 4.66
C THR A 166 9.15 2.28 4.12
N PHE A 167 9.64 1.97 2.94
CA PHE A 167 9.39 0.73 2.22
C PHE A 167 10.64 -0.14 2.25
N ALA A 168 10.53 -1.37 2.72
CA ALA A 168 11.63 -2.32 2.72
C ALA A 168 11.63 -3.18 1.46
N TYR A 169 10.56 -3.93 1.22
CA TYR A 169 10.39 -4.79 0.05
C TYR A 169 8.94 -5.25 -0.12
N ALA A 170 8.66 -5.77 -1.32
CA ALA A 170 7.50 -6.62 -1.60
C ALA A 170 7.96 -7.86 -2.36
N ASP A 171 7.36 -9.00 -2.07
CA ASP A 171 7.57 -10.26 -2.80
C ASP A 171 6.23 -10.93 -3.14
N ALA A 172 6.23 -12.22 -3.47
CA ALA A 172 5.02 -12.93 -3.83
C ALA A 172 4.01 -13.07 -2.68
N THR A 173 4.46 -12.95 -1.43
CA THR A 173 3.67 -13.25 -0.21
C THR A 173 3.63 -12.13 0.79
N THR A 174 4.65 -11.28 0.84
CA THR A 174 4.87 -10.30 1.91
C THR A 174 5.14 -8.91 1.36
N LEU A 175 4.49 -7.91 1.95
CA LEU A 175 4.82 -6.50 1.80
C LEU A 175 5.31 -5.97 3.16
N ARG A 176 6.55 -5.48 3.23
CA ARG A 176 7.16 -4.95 4.45
C ARG A 176 7.33 -3.44 4.38
N ILE A 177 6.60 -2.73 5.24
CA ILE A 177 6.63 -1.28 5.36
C ILE A 177 6.73 -0.85 6.82
N GLN A 178 7.14 0.39 7.06
CA GLN A 178 7.10 0.98 8.40
C GLN A 178 5.65 1.17 8.86
N GLY A 179 5.35 0.83 10.11
CA GLY A 179 4.03 1.02 10.69
C GLY A 179 3.66 2.49 10.84
N TYR A 180 2.43 2.84 10.49
CA TYR A 180 1.90 4.19 10.64
C TYR A 180 0.98 4.31 11.86
N TYR A 181 -0.10 3.55 11.89
CA TYR A 181 -1.07 3.56 12.98
C TYR A 181 -0.74 2.55 14.09
N VAL A 182 -0.21 1.40 13.71
CA VAL A 182 0.18 0.34 14.64
C VAL A 182 1.70 0.20 14.61
N LYS A 183 2.31 0.27 15.78
CA LYS A 183 3.76 0.10 15.93
C LYS A 183 4.06 -1.34 16.33
N ALA A 184 4.63 -2.10 15.41
CA ALA A 184 5.30 -3.34 15.77
C ALA A 184 6.57 -3.04 16.60
N PRO A 185 7.08 -3.98 17.41
CA PRO A 185 8.24 -3.77 18.27
C PRO A 185 9.50 -3.27 17.54
N ASP A 186 9.69 -3.71 16.28
CA ASP A 186 10.80 -3.28 15.41
C ASP A 186 10.43 -2.08 14.50
N GLY A 187 9.22 -1.55 14.63
CA GLY A 187 8.69 -0.46 13.80
C GLY A 187 8.21 -0.89 12.42
N TRP A 188 8.33 -2.19 12.06
CA TRP A 188 7.97 -2.72 10.75
C TRP A 188 6.71 -3.57 10.79
N ILE A 189 5.89 -3.47 9.75
CA ILE A 189 4.70 -4.29 9.54
C ILE A 189 4.90 -5.16 8.30
N ASN A 190 4.56 -6.45 8.42
CA ASN A 190 4.54 -7.40 7.34
C ASN A 190 3.09 -7.68 6.95
N TYR A 191 2.64 -7.09 5.87
CA TYR A 191 1.36 -7.43 5.26
C TYR A 191 1.48 -8.74 4.50
N GLN A 192 0.46 -9.56 4.58
CA GLN A 192 0.36 -10.81 3.83
C GLN A 192 -0.46 -10.60 2.55
N ARG A 193 -0.06 -11.27 1.47
CA ARG A 193 -0.79 -11.19 0.20
C ARG A 193 -2.09 -11.98 0.26
N GLY A 194 -3.13 -11.41 -0.30
CA GLY A 194 -4.44 -12.03 -0.49
C GLY A 194 -5.55 -11.30 0.25
N PRO A 195 -6.80 -11.56 -0.15
CA PRO A 195 -7.95 -11.06 0.58
C PRO A 195 -8.05 -11.76 1.95
N SER A 196 -8.42 -11.01 2.95
CA SER A 196 -8.78 -11.50 4.28
C SER A 196 -9.85 -10.60 4.87
N GLU A 197 -10.60 -11.13 5.81
CA GLU A 197 -11.55 -10.37 6.62
C GLU A 197 -11.06 -10.35 8.06
N PRO A 198 -11.43 -9.32 8.87
CA PRO A 198 -11.05 -9.28 10.28
C PRO A 198 -11.59 -10.48 11.02
N SER A 199 -10.79 -11.03 11.92
CA SER A 199 -11.16 -12.18 12.74
C SER A 199 -11.92 -11.82 14.04
N PHE A 200 -12.22 -10.52 14.26
CA PHE A 200 -12.89 -9.96 15.44
C PHE A 200 -14.06 -9.05 15.08
#